data_9f617e88e88bfd60873a301701ae708b
#
_entry.id   9f617e88e88bfd60873a301701ae708b
#
_cell.length_a   1.000
_cell.length_b   1.000
_cell.length_c   1.000
_cell.angle_alpha   90.00
_cell.angle_beta   90.00
_cell.angle_gamma   90.00
#
_symmetry.space_group_name_H-M   'P 1'
#
loop_
_entity.id
_entity.type
_entity.pdbx_description
1 polymer ?
#
loop_
_entity_poly.entity_id
_entity_poly.type
_entity_poly.pdbx_seq_one_letter_code
_entity_poly.pdbx_strand_id
1 'polypeptide(L)'
;TLPLSTYNMLDFNNTEIAFSSKSRGELQNAYWLFNTIKYPWLVKCAKVATSIALKIHFPLAWAVKPTLYKQFVGGETLQDCSAAINHLMKYNVKSTLDYSAESEQTPEGIQATFEETLRSIDFAKGNTNLAYAVFKPSTITTDELLAKASEKREELTIDDVRHFREFRERFMALCQRAYDNDVRILVDAEDYCFQDAIDALTDEAMRKFNKKRAIVFATLQMYRHDRMPYLRRIYDDAVAKGYIAGVKFVRGAYMEAERARAAALDYPDPICKDKQATDENYDAAVRFTMDHLDRFEMFMGTHNEESNY
;
A
#
# COMPACT_ATOMS: atom_id res chain seq x y z
N THR A 1 -40.21 -2.21 4.70
CA THR A 1 -39.95 -1.37 3.52
C THR A 1 -39.79 0.06 3.98
N LEU A 2 -38.57 0.45 4.30
CA LEU A 2 -38.20 1.87 4.49
C LEU A 2 -38.19 2.56 3.12
N PRO A 3 -38.71 3.79 3.01
CA PRO A 3 -38.75 4.49 1.73
C PRO A 3 -37.32 4.79 1.23
N LEU A 4 -37.08 4.50 -0.04
CA LEU A 4 -35.83 4.72 -0.79
C LEU A 4 -35.44 6.22 -0.99
N SER A 5 -36.03 7.14 -0.25
CA SER A 5 -35.95 8.59 -0.52
C SER A 5 -34.99 9.40 0.35
N THR A 6 -34.03 8.77 1.06
CA THR A 6 -33.06 9.52 1.87
C THR A 6 -31.63 8.94 1.78
N TYR A 7 -31.24 8.34 0.68
CA TYR A 7 -29.82 8.23 0.38
C TYR A 7 -29.36 9.62 -0.07
N ASN A 8 -28.69 10.37 0.81
CA ASN A 8 -27.87 11.48 0.36
C ASN A 8 -26.91 10.92 -0.68
N MET A 9 -27.14 11.24 -1.95
CA MET A 9 -26.20 10.86 -3.00
C MET A 9 -24.84 11.42 -2.62
N LEU A 10 -23.80 10.59 -2.68
CA LEU A 10 -22.43 11.05 -2.50
C LEU A 10 -22.18 12.18 -3.50
N ASP A 11 -21.69 13.32 -3.03
CA ASP A 11 -21.32 14.45 -3.88
C ASP A 11 -19.83 14.73 -3.75
N PHE A 12 -19.05 14.27 -4.72
CA PHE A 12 -17.60 14.47 -4.77
C PHE A 12 -17.19 15.92 -5.04
N ASN A 13 -18.13 16.78 -5.47
CA ASN A 13 -17.91 18.22 -5.64
C ASN A 13 -18.09 19.01 -4.34
N ASN A 14 -18.58 18.37 -3.27
CA ASN A 14 -18.74 19.02 -1.98
C ASN A 14 -17.40 19.20 -1.27
N THR A 15 -16.68 20.25 -1.66
CA THR A 15 -15.37 20.58 -1.10
C THR A 15 -15.42 21.01 0.37
N GLU A 16 -16.56 21.49 0.86
CA GLU A 16 -16.74 21.85 2.27
C GLU A 16 -16.65 20.61 3.16
N ILE A 17 -17.31 19.53 2.80
CA ILE A 17 -17.21 18.25 3.50
C ILE A 17 -15.82 17.63 3.32
N ALA A 18 -15.33 17.57 2.06
CA ALA A 18 -14.05 16.92 1.75
C ALA A 18 -12.87 17.55 2.50
N PHE A 19 -12.90 18.85 2.74
CA PHE A 19 -11.82 19.58 3.42
C PHE A 19 -12.18 20.07 4.83
N SER A 20 -13.27 19.60 5.41
CA SER A 20 -13.75 20.01 6.73
C SER A 20 -12.71 19.83 7.85
N SER A 21 -11.80 18.86 7.69
CA SER A 21 -10.69 18.59 8.63
C SER A 21 -9.51 19.56 8.49
N LYS A 22 -9.50 20.44 7.49
CA LYS A 22 -8.38 21.34 7.18
C LYS A 22 -8.72 22.78 7.56
N SER A 23 -7.80 23.46 8.20
CA SER A 23 -7.88 24.89 8.41
C SER A 23 -7.65 25.65 7.08
N ARG A 24 -8.12 26.91 7.01
CA ARG A 24 -7.90 27.78 5.85
C ARG A 24 -6.40 27.94 5.51
N GLY A 25 -5.54 28.03 6.51
CA GLY A 25 -4.08 28.13 6.32
C GLY A 25 -3.49 26.85 5.73
N GLU A 26 -3.94 25.67 6.18
CA GLU A 26 -3.51 24.37 5.62
C GLU A 26 -3.96 24.19 4.20
N LEU A 27 -5.19 24.57 3.86
CA LEU A 27 -5.69 24.55 2.49
C LEU A 27 -4.89 25.48 1.58
N GLN A 28 -4.55 26.66 2.04
CA GLN A 28 -3.75 27.63 1.26
C GLN A 28 -2.34 27.10 1.03
N ASN A 29 -1.70 26.51 2.03
CA ASN A 29 -0.38 25.87 1.89
C ASN A 29 -0.43 24.69 0.92
N ALA A 30 -1.44 23.82 1.03
CA ALA A 30 -1.63 22.71 0.10
C ALA A 30 -1.84 23.21 -1.34
N TYR A 31 -2.67 24.24 -1.54
CA TYR A 31 -2.89 24.83 -2.86
C TYR A 31 -1.57 25.33 -3.50
N TRP A 32 -0.77 26.08 -2.75
CA TRP A 32 0.52 26.58 -3.25
C TRP A 32 1.49 25.45 -3.54
N LEU A 33 1.56 24.44 -2.66
CA LEU A 33 2.40 23.27 -2.84
C LEU A 33 2.05 22.51 -4.13
N PHE A 34 0.78 22.13 -4.29
CA PHE A 34 0.33 21.40 -5.48
C PHE A 34 0.42 22.23 -6.75
N ASN A 35 0.20 23.53 -6.67
CA ASN A 35 0.36 24.41 -7.82
C ASN A 35 1.83 24.51 -8.27
N THR A 36 2.78 24.46 -7.33
CA THR A 36 4.22 24.46 -7.63
C THR A 36 4.66 23.15 -8.30
N ILE A 37 4.13 22.00 -7.83
CA ILE A 37 4.45 20.67 -8.38
C ILE A 37 4.00 20.50 -9.85
N LYS A 38 3.03 21.27 -10.32
CA LYS A 38 2.59 21.26 -11.73
C LYS A 38 3.69 21.63 -12.71
N TYR A 39 4.76 22.28 -12.27
CA TYR A 39 5.86 22.72 -13.13
C TYR A 39 7.06 21.78 -13.01
N PRO A 40 7.28 20.83 -13.96
CA PRO A 40 8.35 19.83 -13.87
C PRO A 40 9.76 20.42 -13.71
N TRP A 41 10.00 21.60 -14.29
CA TRP A 41 11.29 22.27 -14.17
C TRP A 41 11.57 22.75 -12.74
N LEU A 42 10.55 23.25 -12.02
CA LEU A 42 10.67 23.62 -10.59
C LEU A 42 10.99 22.40 -9.73
N VAL A 43 10.32 21.27 -10.01
CA VAL A 43 10.58 20.01 -9.30
C VAL A 43 12.02 19.54 -9.54
N LYS A 44 12.52 19.63 -10.79
CA LYS A 44 13.93 19.32 -11.10
C LYS A 44 14.89 20.23 -10.36
N CYS A 45 14.66 21.55 -10.36
CA CYS A 45 15.47 22.51 -9.62
C CYS A 45 15.45 22.22 -8.11
N ALA A 46 14.29 21.92 -7.53
CA ALA A 46 14.15 21.56 -6.12
C ALA A 46 14.93 20.28 -5.76
N LYS A 47 14.87 19.24 -6.61
CA LYS A 47 15.65 17.99 -6.43
C LYS A 47 17.15 18.28 -6.42
N VAL A 48 17.65 19.06 -7.39
CA VAL A 48 19.07 19.43 -7.45
C VAL A 48 19.49 20.24 -6.23
N ALA A 49 18.70 21.26 -5.85
CA ALA A 49 18.98 22.08 -4.68
C ALA A 49 19.01 21.25 -3.39
N THR A 50 18.04 20.33 -3.21
CA THR A 50 18.00 19.41 -2.07
C THR A 50 19.22 18.49 -2.06
N SER A 51 19.61 17.94 -3.21
CA SER A 51 20.81 17.08 -3.31
C SER A 51 22.09 17.83 -2.92
N ILE A 52 22.23 19.09 -3.36
CA ILE A 52 23.37 19.94 -3.00
C ILE A 52 23.35 20.23 -1.49
N ALA A 53 22.19 20.63 -0.97
CA ALA A 53 22.05 20.97 0.43
C ALA A 53 22.37 19.78 1.35
N LEU A 54 21.96 18.57 0.99
CA LEU A 54 22.31 17.34 1.71
C LEU A 54 23.82 17.07 1.67
N LYS A 55 24.48 17.25 0.51
CA LYS A 55 25.92 17.07 0.36
C LYS A 55 26.74 18.01 1.24
N ILE A 56 26.27 19.25 1.43
CA ILE A 56 26.93 20.25 2.29
C ILE A 56 26.41 20.24 3.72
N HIS A 57 25.60 19.25 4.10
CA HIS A 57 24.96 19.11 5.42
C HIS A 57 24.15 20.36 5.85
N PHE A 58 23.53 21.05 4.90
CA PHE A 58 22.69 22.20 5.19
C PHE A 58 21.39 21.77 5.85
N PRO A 59 20.97 22.38 6.98
CA PRO A 59 19.78 21.98 7.70
C PRO A 59 18.51 22.34 6.93
N LEU A 60 17.96 21.39 6.15
CA LEU A 60 16.73 21.58 5.35
C LEU A 60 15.45 21.47 6.19
N ALA A 61 15.53 20.92 7.40
CA ALA A 61 14.36 20.62 8.24
C ALA A 61 13.43 21.82 8.45
N TRP A 62 13.97 23.03 8.65
CA TRP A 62 13.19 24.25 8.86
C TRP A 62 12.31 24.64 7.65
N ALA A 63 12.74 24.30 6.45
CA ALA A 63 11.97 24.59 5.21
C ALA A 63 11.02 23.43 4.86
N VAL A 64 11.44 22.18 5.06
CA VAL A 64 10.71 20.98 4.65
C VAL A 64 9.60 20.64 5.65
N LYS A 65 9.85 20.77 6.97
CA LYS A 65 8.88 20.42 8.02
C LYS A 65 7.56 21.20 7.93
N PRO A 66 7.52 22.53 7.79
CA PRO A 66 6.25 23.25 7.71
C PRO A 66 5.51 23.11 6.36
N THR A 67 6.15 22.55 5.33
CA THR A 67 5.62 22.45 3.98
C THR A 67 5.33 21.00 3.59
N LEU A 68 6.27 20.35 2.92
CA LEU A 68 6.13 18.98 2.41
C LEU A 68 5.85 17.97 3.53
N TYR A 69 6.64 18.02 4.61
CA TYR A 69 6.50 17.08 5.70
C TYR A 69 5.10 17.13 6.33
N LYS A 70 4.63 18.33 6.68
CA LYS A 70 3.28 18.52 7.28
C LYS A 70 2.15 18.03 6.38
N GLN A 71 2.35 18.05 5.05
CA GLN A 71 1.34 17.60 4.09
C GLN A 71 1.30 16.08 3.92
N PHE A 72 2.46 15.42 3.98
CA PHE A 72 2.58 14.01 3.57
C PHE A 72 2.97 13.05 4.69
N VAL A 73 3.46 13.55 5.84
CA VAL A 73 3.97 12.72 6.93
C VAL A 73 3.13 12.93 8.19
N GLY A 74 2.65 11.84 8.76
CA GLY A 74 1.83 11.87 9.97
C GLY A 74 2.62 12.15 11.25
N GLY A 75 3.90 11.74 11.30
CA GLY A 75 4.81 11.90 12.42
C GLY A 75 6.15 11.22 12.18
N GLU A 76 7.17 11.54 12.97
CA GLU A 76 8.49 10.88 12.94
C GLU A 76 8.49 9.60 13.79
N THR A 77 7.58 9.53 14.75
CA THR A 77 7.38 8.37 15.64
C THR A 77 5.90 7.95 15.67
N LEU A 78 5.61 6.75 16.12
CA LEU A 78 4.22 6.28 16.33
C LEU A 78 3.46 7.19 17.29
N GLN A 79 4.12 7.73 18.31
CA GLN A 79 3.54 8.66 19.28
C GLN A 79 3.17 9.99 18.64
N ASP A 80 4.03 10.53 17.77
CA ASP A 80 3.75 11.77 17.03
C ASP A 80 2.54 11.63 16.12
N CYS A 81 2.35 10.45 15.50
CA CYS A 81 1.20 10.16 14.68
C CYS A 81 -0.13 10.22 15.46
N SER A 82 -0.12 10.02 16.78
CA SER A 82 -1.34 10.00 17.61
C SER A 82 -2.16 11.29 17.49
N ALA A 83 -1.52 12.44 17.38
CA ALA A 83 -2.21 13.72 17.23
C ALA A 83 -2.99 13.79 15.90
N ALA A 84 -2.37 13.37 14.79
CA ALA A 84 -2.99 13.34 13.47
C ALA A 84 -4.12 12.30 13.42
N ILE A 85 -3.91 11.10 13.97
CA ILE A 85 -4.92 10.04 14.06
C ILE A 85 -6.16 10.51 14.81
N ASN A 86 -5.98 11.11 16.01
CA ASN A 86 -7.07 11.61 16.82
C ASN A 86 -7.77 12.82 16.17
N HIS A 87 -7.04 13.66 15.42
CA HIS A 87 -7.62 14.75 14.66
C HIS A 87 -8.55 14.23 13.56
N LEU A 88 -8.11 13.29 12.75
CA LEU A 88 -8.89 12.69 11.67
C LEU A 88 -10.13 11.96 12.19
N MET A 89 -10.02 11.29 13.34
CA MET A 89 -11.15 10.58 13.93
C MET A 89 -12.30 11.49 14.35
N LYS A 90 -12.06 12.78 14.64
CA LYS A 90 -13.14 13.76 14.87
C LYS A 90 -14.06 13.94 13.67
N TYR A 91 -13.58 13.57 12.49
CA TYR A 91 -14.30 13.59 11.21
C TYR A 91 -14.70 12.19 10.74
N ASN A 92 -14.68 11.20 11.63
CA ASN A 92 -14.93 9.78 11.32
C ASN A 92 -13.98 9.18 10.28
N VAL A 93 -12.77 9.72 10.15
CA VAL A 93 -11.73 9.21 9.25
C VAL A 93 -10.72 8.42 10.07
N LYS A 94 -10.65 7.11 9.83
CA LYS A 94 -9.64 6.25 10.40
C LYS A 94 -8.32 6.38 9.66
N SER A 95 -7.24 6.02 10.33
CA SER A 95 -5.90 6.08 9.77
C SER A 95 -5.35 4.69 9.51
N THR A 96 -4.39 4.62 8.60
CA THR A 96 -3.55 3.45 8.36
C THR A 96 -2.10 3.91 8.49
N LEU A 97 -1.31 3.22 9.29
CA LEU A 97 0.10 3.54 9.49
C LEU A 97 0.96 2.72 8.53
N ASP A 98 1.76 3.41 7.75
CA ASP A 98 2.79 2.85 6.89
C ASP A 98 4.16 3.42 7.33
N TYR A 99 5.11 2.54 7.59
CA TYR A 99 6.48 2.92 7.92
C TYR A 99 7.28 3.07 6.62
N SER A 100 7.42 4.31 6.18
CA SER A 100 8.09 4.69 4.93
C SER A 100 9.56 5.04 5.14
N ALA A 101 10.34 4.24 5.88
CA ALA A 101 11.78 4.37 5.80
C ALA A 101 12.24 3.71 4.51
N GLU A 102 13.05 4.42 3.70
CA GLU A 102 13.90 3.76 2.71
C GLU A 102 14.86 2.86 3.50
N SER A 103 14.52 1.59 3.62
CA SER A 103 15.39 0.65 4.31
C SER A 103 16.66 0.50 3.48
N GLU A 104 17.79 0.81 4.07
CA GLU A 104 19.04 0.30 3.55
C GLU A 104 18.90 -1.23 3.49
N GLN A 105 19.11 -1.82 2.32
CA GLN A 105 19.02 -3.27 2.11
C GLN A 105 20.22 -4.01 2.74
N THR A 106 20.62 -3.52 3.91
CA THR A 106 21.60 -4.15 4.78
C THR A 106 20.90 -5.05 5.79
N PRO A 107 21.55 -6.09 6.32
CA PRO A 107 20.96 -6.94 7.36
C PRO A 107 20.41 -6.14 8.55
N GLU A 108 21.11 -5.08 8.97
CA GLU A 108 20.74 -4.21 10.07
C GLU A 108 19.51 -3.36 9.72
N GLY A 109 19.44 -2.79 8.51
CA GLY A 109 18.30 -2.00 8.01
C GLY A 109 17.03 -2.85 7.87
N ILE A 110 17.18 -4.05 7.31
CA ILE A 110 16.09 -5.04 7.20
C ILE A 110 15.55 -5.41 8.58
N GLN A 111 16.44 -5.69 9.54
CA GLN A 111 16.04 -6.03 10.91
C GLN A 111 15.35 -4.86 11.62
N ALA A 112 15.88 -3.65 11.49
CA ALA A 112 15.30 -2.45 12.08
C ALA A 112 13.88 -2.19 11.53
N THR A 113 13.69 -2.32 10.22
CA THR A 113 12.36 -2.16 9.59
C THR A 113 11.38 -3.24 10.02
N PHE A 114 11.83 -4.49 10.12
CA PHE A 114 11.00 -5.58 10.62
C PHE A 114 10.52 -5.30 12.07
N GLU A 115 11.41 -4.85 12.95
CA GLU A 115 11.07 -4.52 14.34
C GLU A 115 10.13 -3.32 14.43
N GLU A 116 10.33 -2.28 13.60
CA GLU A 116 9.43 -1.11 13.58
C GLU A 116 8.03 -1.49 13.07
N THR A 117 7.95 -2.37 12.08
CA THR A 117 6.67 -2.89 11.61
C THR A 117 5.95 -3.69 12.71
N LEU A 118 6.67 -4.50 13.48
CA LEU A 118 6.08 -5.18 14.66
C LEU A 118 5.55 -4.17 15.68
N ARG A 119 6.31 -3.08 15.97
CA ARG A 119 5.86 -2.01 16.88
C ARG A 119 4.61 -1.30 16.34
N SER A 120 4.53 -1.08 15.02
CA SER A 120 3.35 -0.49 14.38
C SER A 120 2.11 -1.36 14.54
N ILE A 121 2.25 -2.69 14.37
CA ILE A 121 1.17 -3.66 14.61
C ILE A 121 0.74 -3.64 16.08
N ASP A 122 1.69 -3.62 17.02
CA ASP A 122 1.40 -3.55 18.46
C ASP A 122 0.70 -2.24 18.84
N PHE A 123 1.11 -1.13 18.22
CA PHE A 123 0.48 0.18 18.44
C PHE A 123 -0.97 0.23 17.92
N ALA A 124 -1.27 -0.52 16.87
CA ALA A 124 -2.62 -0.63 16.34
C ALA A 124 -3.55 -1.50 17.20
N LYS A 125 -3.02 -2.32 18.09
CA LYS A 125 -3.79 -3.22 18.96
C LYS A 125 -4.81 -2.46 19.82
N GLY A 126 -6.09 -2.79 19.66
CA GLY A 126 -7.17 -2.16 20.43
C GLY A 126 -7.42 -0.68 20.08
N ASN A 127 -6.70 -0.11 19.13
CA ASN A 127 -6.89 1.27 18.70
C ASN A 127 -7.94 1.33 17.57
N THR A 128 -9.17 1.69 17.92
CA THR A 128 -10.30 1.76 16.96
C THR A 128 -10.14 2.86 15.90
N ASN A 129 -9.20 3.80 16.09
CA ASN A 129 -8.90 4.86 15.15
C ASN A 129 -7.95 4.41 14.05
N LEU A 130 -7.28 3.24 14.22
CA LEU A 130 -6.44 2.61 13.22
C LEU A 130 -7.22 1.48 12.54
N ALA A 131 -7.28 1.53 11.22
CA ALA A 131 -8.02 0.53 10.45
C ALA A 131 -7.15 -0.68 10.11
N TYR A 132 -5.88 -0.44 9.74
CA TYR A 132 -4.93 -1.44 9.27
C TYR A 132 -3.50 -1.08 9.67
N ALA A 133 -2.65 -2.11 9.81
CA ALA A 133 -1.21 -1.99 9.65
C ALA A 133 -0.83 -2.27 8.20
N VAL A 134 0.33 -1.78 7.75
CA VAL A 134 0.83 -1.97 6.38
C VAL A 134 2.31 -2.31 6.42
N PHE A 135 2.77 -3.11 5.46
CA PHE A 135 4.21 -3.24 5.18
C PHE A 135 4.46 -3.53 3.71
N LYS A 136 5.66 -3.15 3.27
CA LYS A 136 6.20 -3.49 1.95
C LYS A 136 7.16 -4.66 2.09
N PRO A 137 6.93 -5.77 1.38
CA PRO A 137 7.80 -6.94 1.46
C PRO A 137 9.27 -6.67 1.16
N SER A 138 9.60 -5.77 0.22
CA SER A 138 10.99 -5.40 -0.11
C SER A 138 11.76 -4.78 1.06
N THR A 139 11.06 -4.21 2.05
CA THR A 139 11.71 -3.58 3.21
C THR A 139 12.22 -4.58 4.25
N ILE A 140 11.81 -5.84 4.17
CA ILE A 140 12.22 -6.92 5.07
C ILE A 140 13.06 -8.01 4.39
N THR A 141 13.52 -7.73 3.17
CA THR A 141 14.45 -8.55 2.38
C THR A 141 15.18 -7.68 1.35
N THR A 142 15.88 -8.26 0.38
CA THR A 142 16.54 -7.54 -0.71
C THR A 142 15.74 -7.64 -2.01
N ASP A 143 15.78 -6.59 -2.84
CA ASP A 143 15.16 -6.56 -4.15
C ASP A 143 15.70 -7.65 -5.07
N GLU A 144 17.02 -7.89 -5.01
CA GLU A 144 17.68 -8.94 -5.80
C GLU A 144 17.09 -10.32 -5.50
N LEU A 145 16.91 -10.63 -4.21
CA LEU A 145 16.33 -11.91 -3.79
C LEU A 145 14.88 -12.06 -4.22
N LEU A 146 14.07 -10.99 -4.11
CA LEU A 146 12.68 -11.00 -4.55
C LEU A 146 12.58 -11.21 -6.07
N ALA A 147 13.37 -10.49 -6.86
CA ALA A 147 13.40 -10.64 -8.31
C ALA A 147 13.81 -12.06 -8.71
N LYS A 148 14.87 -12.59 -8.11
CA LYS A 148 15.34 -13.95 -8.35
C LYS A 148 14.30 -15.01 -7.98
N ALA A 149 13.66 -14.86 -6.82
CA ALA A 149 12.65 -15.79 -6.34
C ALA A 149 11.35 -15.76 -7.17
N SER A 150 11.06 -14.62 -7.83
CA SER A 150 9.89 -14.46 -8.69
C SER A 150 10.14 -14.93 -10.12
N GLU A 151 11.23 -14.47 -10.73
CA GLU A 151 11.48 -14.65 -12.18
C GLU A 151 12.42 -15.80 -12.53
N LYS A 152 13.29 -16.20 -11.59
CA LYS A 152 14.42 -17.12 -11.85
C LYS A 152 14.64 -18.11 -10.70
N ARG A 153 13.58 -18.77 -10.28
CA ARG A 153 13.62 -19.71 -9.14
C ARG A 153 14.65 -20.83 -9.30
N GLU A 154 14.89 -21.27 -10.51
CA GLU A 154 15.88 -22.32 -10.86
C GLU A 154 17.33 -21.85 -10.72
N GLU A 155 17.57 -20.52 -10.68
CA GLU A 155 18.89 -19.93 -10.48
C GLU A 155 19.21 -19.65 -9.00
N LEU A 156 18.30 -19.96 -8.07
CA LEU A 156 18.52 -19.73 -6.65
C LEU A 156 19.68 -20.60 -6.12
N THR A 157 20.67 -19.95 -5.54
CA THR A 157 21.77 -20.61 -4.83
C THR A 157 21.31 -21.14 -3.46
N ILE A 158 22.16 -21.94 -2.80
CA ILE A 158 21.90 -22.42 -1.43
C ILE A 158 21.74 -21.23 -0.46
N ASP A 159 22.53 -20.17 -0.64
CA ASP A 159 22.45 -18.96 0.18
C ASP A 159 21.17 -18.18 -0.10
N ASP A 160 20.75 -18.06 -1.37
CA ASP A 160 19.47 -17.44 -1.72
C ASP A 160 18.29 -18.18 -1.07
N VAL A 161 18.31 -19.50 -1.09
CA VAL A 161 17.27 -20.33 -0.44
C VAL A 161 17.25 -20.10 1.07
N ARG A 162 18.42 -19.95 1.72
CA ARG A 162 18.50 -19.61 3.14
C ARG A 162 17.92 -18.22 3.42
N HIS A 163 18.32 -17.19 2.67
CA HIS A 163 17.81 -15.83 2.83
C HIS A 163 16.30 -15.73 2.52
N PHE A 164 15.82 -16.48 1.53
CA PHE A 164 14.38 -16.54 1.25
C PHE A 164 13.59 -17.18 2.39
N ARG A 165 14.17 -18.17 3.08
CA ARG A 165 13.57 -18.73 4.30
C ARG A 165 13.49 -17.69 5.42
N GLU A 166 14.55 -16.93 5.67
CA GLU A 166 14.56 -15.85 6.64
C GLU A 166 13.52 -14.75 6.30
N PHE A 167 13.42 -14.39 5.02
CA PHE A 167 12.39 -13.48 4.54
C PHE A 167 10.97 -14.02 4.83
N ARG A 168 10.72 -15.28 4.47
CA ARG A 168 9.43 -15.92 4.76
C ARG A 168 9.14 -15.96 6.26
N GLU A 169 10.13 -16.22 7.10
CA GLU A 169 9.96 -16.22 8.56
C GLU A 169 9.57 -14.84 9.09
N ARG A 170 10.24 -13.76 8.64
CA ARG A 170 9.86 -12.36 8.98
C ARG A 170 8.44 -12.03 8.50
N PHE A 171 8.14 -12.35 7.24
CA PHE A 171 6.81 -12.12 6.65
C PHE A 171 5.71 -12.80 7.47
N MET A 172 5.88 -14.08 7.76
CA MET A 172 4.91 -14.86 8.53
C MET A 172 4.83 -14.41 9.99
N ALA A 173 5.91 -13.90 10.57
CA ALA A 173 5.91 -13.34 11.93
C ALA A 173 5.11 -12.03 12.02
N LEU A 174 5.20 -11.15 11.00
CA LEU A 174 4.34 -9.95 10.93
C LEU A 174 2.85 -10.34 10.84
N CYS A 175 2.51 -11.28 9.96
CA CYS A 175 1.14 -11.77 9.83
C CYS A 175 0.64 -12.47 11.12
N GLN A 176 1.48 -13.23 11.80
CA GLN A 176 1.15 -13.86 13.08
C GLN A 176 0.91 -12.80 14.16
N ARG A 177 1.77 -11.77 14.26
CA ARG A 177 1.58 -10.67 15.23
C ARG A 177 0.28 -9.91 14.97
N ALA A 178 -0.05 -9.66 13.70
CA ALA A 178 -1.31 -9.04 13.31
C ALA A 178 -2.51 -9.90 13.73
N TYR A 179 -2.45 -11.21 13.49
CA TYR A 179 -3.48 -12.17 13.90
C TYR A 179 -3.65 -12.20 15.42
N ASP A 180 -2.56 -12.30 16.19
CA ASP A 180 -2.59 -12.39 17.66
C ASP A 180 -3.13 -11.09 18.30
N ASN A 181 -2.91 -9.96 17.68
CA ASN A 181 -3.38 -8.65 18.13
C ASN A 181 -4.77 -8.28 17.60
N ASP A 182 -5.37 -9.11 16.76
CA ASP A 182 -6.64 -8.83 16.06
C ASP A 182 -6.58 -7.56 15.18
N VAL A 183 -5.42 -7.30 14.56
CA VAL A 183 -5.14 -6.17 13.67
C VAL A 183 -5.15 -6.65 12.23
N ARG A 184 -5.87 -5.97 11.35
CA ARG A 184 -5.78 -6.21 9.91
C ARG A 184 -4.46 -5.70 9.35
N ILE A 185 -3.82 -6.48 8.46
CA ILE A 185 -2.55 -6.10 7.85
C ILE A 185 -2.64 -6.14 6.33
N LEU A 186 -2.20 -5.06 5.69
CA LEU A 186 -2.09 -4.95 4.23
C LEU A 186 -0.67 -5.31 3.81
N VAL A 187 -0.54 -6.27 2.93
CA VAL A 187 0.71 -6.57 2.24
C VAL A 187 0.72 -5.76 0.95
N ASP A 188 1.60 -4.76 0.85
CA ASP A 188 1.65 -3.91 -0.33
C ASP A 188 2.21 -4.67 -1.54
N ALA A 189 1.62 -4.40 -2.71
CA ALA A 189 2.15 -4.86 -3.97
C ALA A 189 3.26 -3.92 -4.43
N GLU A 190 4.26 -4.50 -5.09
CA GLU A 190 5.46 -3.78 -5.51
C GLU A 190 5.75 -4.01 -7.00
N ASP A 191 7.01 -3.95 -7.42
CA ASP A 191 7.41 -4.13 -8.81
C ASP A 191 6.98 -5.50 -9.36
N TYR A 192 6.68 -5.53 -10.65
CA TYR A 192 6.24 -6.75 -11.34
C TYR A 192 7.19 -7.93 -11.09
N CYS A 193 8.49 -7.66 -11.13
CA CYS A 193 9.52 -8.67 -10.94
C CYS A 193 9.62 -9.25 -9.52
N PHE A 194 8.95 -8.64 -8.53
CA PHE A 194 8.91 -9.13 -7.13
C PHE A 194 7.62 -9.86 -6.81
N GLN A 195 6.58 -9.61 -7.60
CA GLN A 195 5.21 -9.85 -7.19
C GLN A 195 4.85 -11.33 -7.03
N ASP A 196 5.41 -12.22 -7.81
CA ASP A 196 5.09 -13.65 -7.73
C ASP A 196 5.52 -14.26 -6.40
N ALA A 197 6.68 -13.87 -5.89
CA ALA A 197 7.15 -14.30 -4.57
C ALA A 197 6.29 -13.71 -3.44
N ILE A 198 5.89 -12.44 -3.58
CA ILE A 198 5.02 -11.75 -2.62
C ILE A 198 3.63 -12.39 -2.61
N ASP A 199 3.03 -12.62 -3.79
CA ASP A 199 1.72 -13.26 -3.94
C ASP A 199 1.72 -14.66 -3.28
N ALA A 200 2.76 -15.45 -3.51
CA ALA A 200 2.86 -16.80 -2.97
C ALA A 200 2.87 -16.82 -1.42
N LEU A 201 3.62 -15.90 -0.79
CA LEU A 201 3.67 -15.79 0.68
C LEU A 201 2.37 -15.19 1.24
N THR A 202 1.76 -14.25 0.53
CA THR A 202 0.48 -13.66 0.94
C THR A 202 -0.64 -14.70 0.88
N ASP A 203 -0.69 -15.51 -0.18
CA ASP A 203 -1.61 -16.63 -0.30
C ASP A 203 -1.44 -17.63 0.85
N GLU A 204 -0.19 -17.97 1.20
CA GLU A 204 0.11 -18.84 2.35
C GLU A 204 -0.40 -18.24 3.67
N ALA A 205 -0.14 -16.95 3.89
CA ALA A 205 -0.56 -16.25 5.09
C ALA A 205 -2.10 -16.15 5.19
N MET A 206 -2.80 -15.85 4.09
CA MET A 206 -4.27 -15.82 4.08
C MET A 206 -4.85 -17.20 4.42
N ARG A 207 -4.34 -18.28 3.82
CA ARG A 207 -4.77 -19.66 4.15
C ARG A 207 -4.61 -19.99 5.63
N LYS A 208 -3.57 -19.48 6.26
CA LYS A 208 -3.26 -19.74 7.67
C LYS A 208 -4.11 -18.88 8.61
N PHE A 209 -4.20 -17.58 8.36
CA PHE A 209 -4.70 -16.61 9.34
C PHE A 209 -6.15 -16.15 9.10
N ASN A 210 -6.67 -16.26 7.87
CA ASN A 210 -7.97 -15.70 7.50
C ASN A 210 -9.13 -16.71 7.69
N LYS A 211 -9.13 -17.55 8.72
CA LYS A 211 -10.13 -18.62 8.85
C LYS A 211 -11.52 -18.12 9.22
N LYS A 212 -11.64 -17.05 9.98
CA LYS A 212 -12.93 -16.50 10.46
C LYS A 212 -13.27 -15.17 9.81
N ARG A 213 -12.27 -14.38 9.51
CA ARG A 213 -12.33 -13.07 8.85
C ARG A 213 -10.99 -12.79 8.17
N ALA A 214 -10.93 -11.80 7.31
CA ALA A 214 -9.66 -11.39 6.73
C ALA A 214 -8.81 -10.62 7.77
N ILE A 215 -7.63 -11.14 8.06
CA ILE A 215 -6.56 -10.47 8.81
C ILE A 215 -5.49 -9.99 7.83
N VAL A 216 -5.06 -10.85 6.92
CA VAL A 216 -4.05 -10.56 5.89
C VAL A 216 -4.74 -10.21 4.59
N PHE A 217 -4.33 -9.11 3.98
CA PHE A 217 -4.87 -8.60 2.73
C PHE A 217 -3.79 -8.53 1.66
N ALA A 218 -4.04 -9.13 0.51
CA ALA A 218 -3.23 -9.00 -0.69
C ALA A 218 -3.55 -7.68 -1.41
N THR A 219 -2.55 -6.92 -1.80
CA THR A 219 -2.75 -5.73 -2.65
C THR A 219 -2.65 -6.12 -4.12
N LEU A 220 -3.68 -5.79 -4.91
CA LEU A 220 -3.75 -6.04 -6.34
C LEU A 220 -3.66 -4.71 -7.09
N GLN A 221 -2.63 -4.55 -7.92
CA GLN A 221 -2.43 -3.39 -8.79
C GLN A 221 -3.19 -3.61 -10.11
N MET A 222 -4.40 -3.07 -10.19
CA MET A 222 -5.34 -3.37 -11.29
C MET A 222 -4.97 -2.73 -12.64
N TYR A 223 -3.88 -1.95 -12.70
CA TYR A 223 -3.29 -1.53 -13.98
C TYR A 223 -2.56 -2.68 -14.69
N ARG A 224 -2.37 -3.83 -14.03
CA ARG A 224 -1.80 -5.06 -14.64
C ARG A 224 -2.93 -5.95 -15.16
N HIS A 225 -2.78 -6.42 -16.38
CA HIS A 225 -3.79 -7.28 -17.03
C HIS A 225 -3.90 -8.70 -16.43
N ASP A 226 -2.90 -9.15 -15.65
CA ASP A 226 -2.86 -10.47 -15.03
C ASP A 226 -3.58 -10.53 -13.66
N ARG A 227 -4.03 -9.38 -13.11
CA ARG A 227 -4.60 -9.34 -11.75
C ARG A 227 -6.03 -9.88 -11.64
N MET A 228 -6.85 -9.78 -12.68
CA MET A 228 -8.17 -10.42 -12.68
C MET A 228 -8.08 -11.96 -12.67
N PRO A 229 -7.24 -12.61 -13.50
CA PRO A 229 -6.96 -14.05 -13.36
C PRO A 229 -6.47 -14.44 -11.95
N TYR A 230 -5.59 -13.64 -11.36
CA TYR A 230 -5.10 -13.87 -10.00
C TYR A 230 -6.22 -13.76 -8.95
N LEU A 231 -7.08 -12.75 -9.03
CA LEU A 231 -8.21 -12.56 -8.13
C LEU A 231 -9.17 -13.77 -8.16
N ARG A 232 -9.46 -14.31 -9.38
CA ARG A 232 -10.28 -15.52 -9.52
C ARG A 232 -9.62 -16.73 -8.87
N ARG A 233 -8.31 -16.90 -9.05
CA ARG A 233 -7.53 -17.97 -8.40
C ARG A 233 -7.59 -17.87 -6.86
N ILE A 234 -7.49 -16.64 -6.29
CA ILE A 234 -7.66 -16.42 -4.85
C ILE A 234 -9.05 -16.88 -4.41
N TYR A 235 -10.10 -16.54 -5.17
CA TYR A 235 -11.47 -16.96 -4.87
C TYR A 235 -11.62 -18.47 -4.83
N ASP A 236 -11.19 -19.16 -5.89
CA ASP A 236 -11.27 -20.61 -6.00
C ASP A 236 -10.51 -21.29 -4.85
N ASP A 237 -9.35 -20.80 -4.50
CA ASP A 237 -8.55 -21.30 -3.39
C ASP A 237 -9.24 -21.04 -2.02
N ALA A 238 -9.85 -19.87 -1.85
CA ALA A 238 -10.59 -19.51 -0.63
C ALA A 238 -11.82 -20.42 -0.43
N VAL A 239 -12.53 -20.71 -1.50
CA VAL A 239 -13.65 -21.68 -1.49
C VAL A 239 -13.16 -23.09 -1.16
N ALA A 240 -12.12 -23.56 -1.87
CA ALA A 240 -11.61 -24.91 -1.69
C ALA A 240 -11.00 -25.17 -0.31
N LYS A 241 -10.36 -24.17 0.29
CA LYS A 241 -9.63 -24.31 1.57
C LYS A 241 -10.33 -23.67 2.78
N GLY A 242 -11.49 -23.06 2.59
CA GLY A 242 -12.33 -22.54 3.64
C GLY A 242 -11.67 -21.40 4.43
N TYR A 243 -11.36 -20.30 3.74
CA TYR A 243 -10.90 -19.06 4.37
C TYR A 243 -11.58 -17.84 3.74
N ILE A 244 -11.42 -16.67 4.36
CA ILE A 244 -11.89 -15.38 3.84
C ILE A 244 -10.70 -14.66 3.22
N ALA A 245 -10.75 -14.41 1.91
CA ALA A 245 -9.69 -13.70 1.22
C ALA A 245 -9.77 -12.19 1.52
N GLY A 246 -8.69 -11.61 2.01
CA GLY A 246 -8.55 -10.16 2.14
C GLY A 246 -7.91 -9.59 0.88
N VAL A 247 -8.55 -8.61 0.24
CA VAL A 247 -8.01 -7.98 -0.96
C VAL A 247 -8.04 -6.46 -0.85
N LYS A 248 -6.95 -5.82 -1.28
CA LYS A 248 -6.84 -4.37 -1.43
C LYS A 248 -6.66 -4.06 -2.91
N PHE A 249 -7.57 -3.29 -3.49
CA PHE A 249 -7.46 -2.85 -4.87
C PHE A 249 -6.84 -1.46 -4.96
N VAL A 250 -5.82 -1.34 -5.79
CA VAL A 250 -5.22 -0.07 -6.21
C VAL A 250 -5.06 -0.08 -7.73
N ARG A 251 -4.90 1.09 -8.36
CA ARG A 251 -4.57 1.11 -9.79
C ARG A 251 -3.14 0.68 -10.03
N GLY A 252 -2.19 1.25 -9.32
CA GLY A 252 -0.76 0.92 -9.34
C GLY A 252 0.12 2.16 -9.33
N ALA A 253 1.39 2.00 -8.96
CA ALA A 253 2.30 3.10 -8.71
C ALA A 253 3.57 3.10 -9.58
N TYR A 254 3.87 2.03 -10.31
CA TYR A 254 5.18 1.82 -10.97
C TYR A 254 5.08 1.78 -12.51
N MET A 255 3.99 2.27 -13.12
CA MET A 255 3.67 2.10 -14.54
C MET A 255 4.82 2.44 -15.49
N GLU A 256 5.46 3.59 -15.31
CA GLU A 256 6.54 4.02 -16.19
C GLU A 256 7.80 3.16 -16.06
N ALA A 257 8.16 2.78 -14.83
CA ALA A 257 9.28 1.90 -14.55
C ALA A 257 9.04 0.49 -15.10
N GLU A 258 7.83 -0.05 -14.94
CA GLU A 258 7.45 -1.36 -15.45
C GLU A 258 7.51 -1.42 -16.98
N ARG A 259 6.96 -0.43 -17.67
CA ARG A 259 7.04 -0.33 -19.13
C ARG A 259 8.47 -0.20 -19.63
N ALA A 260 9.27 0.64 -18.99
CA ALA A 260 10.69 0.80 -19.33
C ALA A 260 11.47 -0.51 -19.12
N ARG A 261 11.20 -1.24 -18.04
CA ARG A 261 11.81 -2.54 -17.75
C ARG A 261 11.39 -3.59 -18.78
N ALA A 262 10.10 -3.67 -19.13
CA ALA A 262 9.59 -4.60 -20.13
C ALA A 262 10.26 -4.38 -21.49
N ALA A 263 10.37 -3.11 -21.91
CA ALA A 263 11.05 -2.75 -23.16
C ALA A 263 12.56 -3.03 -23.13
N ALA A 264 13.22 -2.82 -21.99
CA ALA A 264 14.67 -3.06 -21.85
C ALA A 264 15.05 -4.55 -21.84
N LEU A 265 14.16 -5.42 -21.32
CA LEU A 265 14.39 -6.84 -21.16
C LEU A 265 13.61 -7.70 -22.17
N ASP A 266 12.92 -7.06 -23.15
CA ASP A 266 12.18 -7.66 -24.25
C ASP A 266 11.14 -8.72 -23.81
N TYR A 267 10.33 -8.37 -22.77
CA TYR A 267 9.16 -9.16 -22.38
C TYR A 267 7.85 -8.36 -22.54
N PRO A 268 6.69 -9.05 -22.63
CA PRO A 268 5.41 -8.36 -22.79
C PRO A 268 5.10 -7.38 -21.69
N ASP A 269 4.70 -6.15 -22.05
CA ASP A 269 4.30 -5.12 -21.09
C ASP A 269 3.17 -5.64 -20.18
N PRO A 270 3.37 -5.73 -18.85
CA PRO A 270 2.35 -6.23 -17.93
C PRO A 270 1.20 -5.23 -17.69
N ILE A 271 1.36 -3.98 -18.12
CA ILE A 271 0.45 -2.88 -17.84
C ILE A 271 -0.67 -2.83 -18.90
N CYS A 272 -1.88 -2.54 -18.48
CA CYS A 272 -3.01 -2.28 -19.37
C CYS A 272 -2.67 -1.18 -20.38
N LYS A 273 -3.22 -1.28 -21.57
CA LYS A 273 -2.90 -0.41 -22.72
C LYS A 273 -3.05 1.09 -22.42
N ASP A 274 -4.05 1.45 -21.59
CA ASP A 274 -4.37 2.84 -21.26
C ASP A 274 -5.09 2.93 -19.90
N LYS A 275 -5.41 4.18 -19.50
CA LYS A 275 -6.14 4.46 -18.25
C LYS A 275 -7.53 3.84 -18.25
N GLN A 276 -8.25 3.88 -19.36
CA GLN A 276 -9.60 3.33 -19.45
C GLN A 276 -9.59 1.81 -19.19
N ALA A 277 -8.68 1.07 -19.82
CA ALA A 277 -8.52 -0.36 -19.57
C ALA A 277 -8.15 -0.66 -18.10
N THR A 278 -7.38 0.21 -17.45
CA THR A 278 -7.08 0.11 -16.02
C THR A 278 -8.33 0.33 -15.18
N ASP A 279 -9.13 1.35 -15.49
CA ASP A 279 -10.38 1.64 -14.77
C ASP A 279 -11.38 0.48 -14.94
N GLU A 280 -11.57 -0.03 -16.15
CA GLU A 280 -12.43 -1.18 -16.44
C GLU A 280 -11.99 -2.44 -15.66
N ASN A 281 -10.68 -2.69 -15.58
CA ASN A 281 -10.12 -3.83 -14.84
C ASN A 281 -10.31 -3.65 -13.32
N TYR A 282 -10.12 -2.45 -12.80
CA TYR A 282 -10.38 -2.11 -11.39
C TYR A 282 -11.86 -2.33 -11.03
N ASP A 283 -12.77 -1.76 -11.82
CA ASP A 283 -14.21 -1.84 -11.56
C ASP A 283 -14.74 -3.27 -11.72
N ALA A 284 -14.18 -4.04 -12.66
CA ALA A 284 -14.49 -5.46 -12.80
C ALA A 284 -14.07 -6.27 -11.57
N ALA A 285 -12.91 -5.95 -10.98
CA ALA A 285 -12.44 -6.59 -9.76
C ALA A 285 -13.33 -6.27 -8.56
N VAL A 286 -13.73 -4.99 -8.41
CA VAL A 286 -14.66 -4.56 -7.36
C VAL A 286 -16.00 -5.30 -7.50
N ARG A 287 -16.61 -5.31 -8.69
CA ARG A 287 -17.89 -6.01 -8.93
C ARG A 287 -17.78 -7.49 -8.64
N PHE A 288 -16.74 -8.16 -9.15
CA PHE A 288 -16.50 -9.57 -8.86
C PHE A 288 -16.41 -9.84 -7.36
N THR A 289 -15.72 -9.00 -6.62
CA THR A 289 -15.58 -9.15 -5.17
C THR A 289 -16.91 -8.90 -4.43
N MET A 290 -17.69 -7.89 -4.87
CA MET A 290 -19.01 -7.61 -4.32
C MET A 290 -20.01 -8.76 -4.52
N ASP A 291 -19.92 -9.48 -5.65
CA ASP A 291 -20.73 -10.66 -5.93
C ASP A 291 -20.36 -11.87 -5.06
N HIS A 292 -19.20 -11.83 -4.36
CA HIS A 292 -18.64 -12.95 -3.60
C HIS A 292 -18.22 -12.55 -2.18
N LEU A 293 -18.95 -11.65 -1.51
CA LEU A 293 -18.66 -11.17 -0.15
C LEU A 293 -18.73 -12.27 0.93
N ASP A 294 -19.28 -13.45 0.61
CA ASP A 294 -19.20 -14.63 1.46
C ASP A 294 -17.78 -15.19 1.59
N ARG A 295 -16.86 -14.80 0.68
CA ARG A 295 -15.47 -15.25 0.62
C ARG A 295 -14.45 -14.13 0.58
N PHE A 296 -14.89 -12.87 0.49
CA PHE A 296 -14.01 -11.72 0.44
C PHE A 296 -14.30 -10.68 1.51
N GLU A 297 -13.24 -10.06 2.01
CA GLU A 297 -13.25 -8.72 2.60
C GLU A 297 -12.37 -7.82 1.72
N MET A 298 -12.85 -6.60 1.42
CA MET A 298 -12.26 -5.72 0.43
C MET A 298 -11.84 -4.37 1.02
N PHE A 299 -10.69 -3.86 0.57
CA PHE A 299 -10.23 -2.49 0.77
C PHE A 299 -10.10 -1.81 -0.60
N MET A 300 -10.79 -0.69 -0.80
CA MET A 300 -10.73 0.09 -2.05
C MET A 300 -9.75 1.25 -1.88
N GLY A 301 -8.56 1.14 -2.48
CA GLY A 301 -7.53 2.18 -2.50
C GLY A 301 -7.71 3.13 -3.68
N THR A 302 -8.80 3.89 -3.70
CA THR A 302 -9.11 4.81 -4.79
C THR A 302 -9.88 6.03 -4.31
N HIS A 303 -9.68 7.16 -5.01
CA HIS A 303 -10.48 8.38 -4.93
C HIS A 303 -11.17 8.69 -6.27
N ASN A 304 -11.21 7.73 -7.18
CA ASN A 304 -11.97 7.86 -8.43
C ASN A 304 -13.46 7.85 -8.12
N GLU A 305 -14.18 8.88 -8.59
CA GLU A 305 -15.60 9.07 -8.32
C GLU A 305 -16.43 7.89 -8.82
N GLU A 306 -16.29 7.52 -10.09
CA GLU A 306 -17.07 6.45 -10.72
C GLU A 306 -16.88 5.09 -10.03
N SER A 307 -15.64 4.77 -9.60
CA SER A 307 -15.37 3.52 -8.89
C SER A 307 -15.91 3.50 -7.45
N ASN A 308 -16.30 4.65 -6.89
CA ASN A 308 -16.89 4.75 -5.55
C ASN A 308 -18.42 4.78 -5.57
N TYR A 309 -19.05 4.94 -6.74
CA TYR A 309 -20.50 4.79 -6.94
C TYR A 309 -20.89 3.34 -7.22
#